data_3673f03ffbd414cc22a953c8c2f2c0a4
#
_entry.id   3673f03ffbd414cc22a953c8c2f2c0a4
#
_cell.length_a   1.000
_cell.length_b   1.000
_cell.length_c   1.000
_cell.angle_alpha   90.00
_cell.angle_beta   90.00
_cell.angle_gamma   90.00
#
_symmetry.space_group_name_H-M   'P 1'
#
loop_
_entity.id
_entity.type
_entity.pdbx_description
1 polymer ?
#
loop_
_entity_poly.entity_id
_entity_poly.type
_entity_poly.pdbx_seq_one_letter_code
_entity_poly.pdbx_strand_id
1 'polypeptide(L)'
;MEFPQVDLPVDMIAWIEVTEDILNIYKQSCRLKACIFALCIEGSITVSINLMDTEIKQGDFITLLPGTIIQFYEQKEKVCLGFVGFSSHCLNGVNLIQSTLSSFSNILEYPVLAINPTVASYFKDYFALWARITTGPYPPDTKMAQSTLSMLLSGIDRMYCHHPQMQKGNKSRKEEICRELVQLVIENYTRERRAQFYADKLGISLQHLSTTVRQVTGRNVLDIIAHVVIVDVKAKLKSTNMTIQEIAYSLNFPSASFFGKYFKRHMGMSPLEYRNS
;
A
#
# COMPACT_ATOMS: atom_id res chain seq x y z
N MET A 1 7.45 -9.98 18.79
CA MET A 1 7.25 -11.15 17.89
C MET A 1 7.36 -10.66 16.45
N GLU A 2 8.25 -11.27 15.66
CA GLU A 2 8.27 -11.02 14.20
C GLU A 2 7.28 -11.97 13.55
N PHE A 3 6.30 -11.42 12.83
CA PHE A 3 5.36 -12.23 12.05
C PHE A 3 6.05 -12.77 10.79
N PRO A 4 5.79 -14.02 10.38
CA PRO A 4 6.25 -14.56 9.11
C PRO A 4 5.90 -13.61 7.97
N GLN A 5 6.85 -13.36 7.08
CA GLN A 5 6.60 -12.51 5.91
C GLN A 5 6.16 -13.37 4.74
N VAL A 6 5.07 -12.98 4.09
CA VAL A 6 4.50 -13.69 2.95
C VAL A 6 4.43 -12.76 1.74
N ASP A 7 4.85 -13.28 0.60
CA ASP A 7 4.79 -12.61 -0.70
C ASP A 7 4.14 -13.52 -1.74
N LEU A 8 3.80 -12.96 -2.88
CA LEU A 8 3.31 -13.73 -4.01
C LEU A 8 4.48 -14.31 -4.83
N PRO A 9 4.33 -15.52 -5.37
CA PRO A 9 5.40 -16.19 -6.11
C PRO A 9 5.65 -15.61 -7.51
N VAL A 10 4.70 -14.83 -8.03
CA VAL A 10 4.74 -14.16 -9.34
C VAL A 10 4.30 -12.71 -9.19
N ASP A 11 4.63 -11.86 -10.19
CA ASP A 11 4.39 -10.42 -10.12
C ASP A 11 2.92 -10.04 -10.00
N MET A 12 2.05 -10.81 -10.62
CA MET A 12 0.61 -10.63 -10.55
C MET A 12 -0.09 -11.98 -10.53
N ILE A 13 -1.05 -12.12 -9.63
CA ILE A 13 -1.95 -13.27 -9.56
C ILE A 13 -3.39 -12.76 -9.43
N ALA A 14 -4.31 -13.39 -10.11
CA ALA A 14 -5.73 -13.11 -9.95
C ALA A 14 -6.50 -14.42 -9.85
N TRP A 15 -7.51 -14.44 -9.02
CA TRP A 15 -8.38 -15.57 -8.83
C TRP A 15 -9.81 -15.13 -8.60
N ILE A 16 -10.74 -15.94 -9.04
CA ILE A 16 -12.16 -15.79 -8.73
C ILE A 16 -12.66 -17.10 -8.15
N GLU A 17 -13.62 -17.01 -7.25
CA GLU A 17 -14.16 -18.19 -6.55
C GLU A 17 -13.13 -18.89 -5.67
N VAL A 18 -12.33 -18.09 -4.95
CA VAL A 18 -11.43 -18.61 -3.92
C VAL A 18 -12.25 -19.17 -2.76
N THR A 19 -12.03 -20.44 -2.49
CA THR A 19 -12.66 -21.18 -1.39
C THR A 19 -11.64 -21.43 -0.26
N GLU A 20 -12.07 -22.10 0.79
CA GLU A 20 -11.32 -22.30 2.04
C GLU A 20 -9.90 -22.83 1.88
N ASP A 21 -9.61 -23.62 0.85
CA ASP A 21 -8.30 -24.28 0.69
C ASP A 21 -7.13 -23.28 0.52
N ILE A 22 -7.36 -22.18 -0.20
CA ILE A 22 -6.33 -21.13 -0.40
C ILE A 22 -6.19 -20.26 0.86
N LEU A 23 -7.28 -20.02 1.56
CA LEU A 23 -7.29 -19.23 2.80
C LEU A 23 -6.57 -19.95 3.95
N ASN A 24 -6.50 -21.28 3.89
CA ASN A 24 -5.80 -22.11 4.88
C ASN A 24 -4.30 -21.81 5.00
N ILE A 25 -3.68 -21.26 3.95
CA ILE A 25 -2.26 -20.83 3.95
C ILE A 25 -2.04 -19.70 4.98
N TYR A 26 -3.06 -18.90 5.28
CA TYR A 26 -3.00 -17.73 6.15
C TYR A 26 -3.68 -17.95 7.52
N LYS A 27 -3.81 -19.21 7.98
CA LYS A 27 -4.35 -19.55 9.33
C LYS A 27 -3.47 -18.99 10.46
N GLN A 28 -2.17 -18.84 10.24
CA GLN A 28 -1.28 -18.16 11.18
C GLN A 28 -1.11 -16.70 10.79
N SER A 29 -1.05 -15.83 11.80
CA SER A 29 -0.79 -14.40 11.55
C SER A 29 0.49 -14.22 10.74
N CYS A 30 0.39 -13.57 9.60
CA CYS A 30 1.53 -13.27 8.74
C CYS A 30 1.51 -11.79 8.30
N ARG A 31 2.68 -11.27 7.93
CA ARG A 31 2.84 -9.92 7.39
C ARG A 31 2.97 -9.98 5.88
N LEU A 32 2.09 -9.31 5.18
CA LEU A 32 2.11 -9.26 3.71
C LEU A 32 3.24 -8.35 3.20
N LYS A 33 3.97 -8.82 2.20
CA LYS A 33 4.84 -8.00 1.33
C LYS A 33 4.09 -7.54 0.09
N ALA A 34 3.11 -8.32 -0.33
CA ALA A 34 2.25 -8.09 -1.48
C ALA A 34 1.23 -6.98 -1.23
N CYS A 35 0.65 -6.47 -2.31
CA CYS A 35 -0.57 -5.67 -2.31
C CYS A 35 -1.72 -6.55 -2.84
N ILE A 36 -2.84 -6.64 -2.10
CA ILE A 36 -3.97 -7.49 -2.48
C ILE A 36 -5.26 -6.65 -2.45
N PHE A 37 -6.03 -6.79 -3.52
CA PHE A 37 -7.38 -6.24 -3.66
C PHE A 37 -8.34 -7.41 -3.80
N ALA A 38 -9.34 -7.48 -2.92
CA ALA A 38 -10.30 -8.57 -2.94
C ALA A 38 -11.73 -8.07 -2.83
N LEU A 39 -12.67 -8.91 -3.26
CA LEU A 39 -14.11 -8.69 -3.16
C LEU A 39 -14.74 -9.94 -2.55
N CYS A 40 -15.59 -9.77 -1.55
CA CYS A 40 -16.44 -10.84 -1.07
C CYS A 40 -17.62 -11.00 -2.05
N ILE A 41 -17.63 -12.10 -2.79
CA ILE A 41 -18.63 -12.39 -3.83
C ILE A 41 -19.86 -13.01 -3.20
N GLU A 42 -19.67 -13.91 -2.22
CA GLU A 42 -20.75 -14.63 -1.55
C GLU A 42 -20.33 -15.02 -0.13
N GLY A 43 -21.28 -15.04 0.78
CA GLY A 43 -21.10 -15.42 2.18
C GLY A 43 -20.50 -14.32 3.05
N SER A 44 -19.95 -14.75 4.18
CA SER A 44 -19.24 -13.87 5.11
C SER A 44 -18.06 -14.58 5.73
N ILE A 45 -17.04 -13.82 6.15
CA ILE A 45 -15.84 -14.34 6.79
C ILE A 45 -15.33 -13.37 7.85
N THR A 46 -14.90 -13.90 8.98
CA THR A 46 -14.17 -13.10 9.97
C THR A 46 -12.67 -13.30 9.80
N VAL A 47 -11.94 -12.21 9.69
CA VAL A 47 -10.49 -12.19 9.56
C VAL A 47 -9.89 -11.21 10.55
N SER A 48 -8.66 -11.47 10.99
CA SER A 48 -7.89 -10.46 11.72
C SER A 48 -7.06 -9.65 10.72
N ILE A 49 -7.27 -8.33 10.68
CA ILE A 49 -6.48 -7.39 9.87
C ILE A 49 -5.83 -6.41 10.84
N ASN A 50 -4.50 -6.35 10.84
CA ASN A 50 -3.71 -5.53 11.76
C ASN A 50 -4.07 -5.80 13.24
N LEU A 51 -4.30 -7.07 13.58
CA LEU A 51 -4.66 -7.56 14.92
C LEU A 51 -6.08 -7.10 15.38
N MET A 52 -6.91 -6.64 14.47
CA MET A 52 -8.31 -6.31 14.72
C MET A 52 -9.21 -7.27 13.96
N ASP A 53 -10.13 -7.91 14.68
CA ASP A 53 -11.11 -8.80 14.05
C ASP A 53 -12.11 -8.00 13.25
N THR A 54 -12.25 -8.37 11.99
CA THR A 54 -13.10 -7.69 11.02
C THR A 54 -13.99 -8.71 10.32
N GLU A 55 -15.30 -8.48 10.36
CA GLU A 55 -16.27 -9.24 9.60
C GLU A 55 -16.34 -8.67 8.18
N ILE A 56 -16.14 -9.54 7.19
CA ILE A 56 -16.24 -9.23 5.76
C ILE A 56 -17.51 -9.90 5.24
N LYS A 57 -18.38 -9.14 4.59
CA LYS A 57 -19.66 -9.58 4.05
C LYS A 57 -19.71 -9.52 2.54
N GLN A 58 -20.68 -10.18 1.96
CA GLN A 58 -20.94 -10.08 0.52
C GLN A 58 -21.06 -8.62 0.08
N GLY A 59 -20.32 -8.27 -0.97
CA GLY A 59 -20.22 -6.92 -1.51
C GLY A 59 -19.13 -6.04 -0.88
N ASP A 60 -18.45 -6.52 0.16
CA ASP A 60 -17.33 -5.79 0.73
C ASP A 60 -16.07 -5.90 -0.14
N PHE A 61 -15.41 -4.77 -0.33
CA PHE A 61 -14.14 -4.65 -1.01
C PHE A 61 -13.00 -4.51 0.01
N ILE A 62 -11.95 -5.30 -0.19
CA ILE A 62 -10.81 -5.42 0.73
C ILE A 62 -9.57 -4.87 0.05
N THR A 63 -8.84 -3.99 0.74
CA THR A 63 -7.55 -3.44 0.29
C THR A 63 -6.48 -3.76 1.32
N LEU A 64 -5.57 -4.66 0.99
CA LEU A 64 -4.44 -5.02 1.85
C LEU A 64 -3.15 -4.48 1.24
N LEU A 65 -2.56 -3.48 1.89
CA LEU A 65 -1.29 -2.88 1.49
C LEU A 65 -0.09 -3.63 2.08
N PRO A 66 1.11 -3.48 1.52
CA PRO A 66 2.33 -4.05 2.09
C PRO A 66 2.53 -3.67 3.55
N GLY A 67 2.88 -4.63 4.36
CA GLY A 67 3.04 -4.46 5.80
C GLY A 67 1.80 -4.81 6.62
N THR A 68 0.64 -5.00 6.00
CA THR A 68 -0.58 -5.47 6.68
C THR A 68 -0.34 -6.83 7.31
N ILE A 69 -0.75 -6.97 8.57
CA ILE A 69 -0.78 -8.26 9.28
C ILE A 69 -2.16 -8.87 9.07
N ILE A 70 -2.20 -10.09 8.56
CA ILE A 70 -3.46 -10.79 8.28
C ILE A 70 -3.45 -12.18 8.90
N GLN A 71 -4.62 -12.63 9.35
CA GLN A 71 -4.89 -14.00 9.79
C GLN A 71 -6.32 -14.37 9.42
N PHE A 72 -6.49 -15.51 8.77
CA PHE A 72 -7.81 -16.10 8.52
C PHE A 72 -8.14 -17.09 9.63
N TYR A 73 -9.37 -17.00 10.14
CA TYR A 73 -9.89 -17.97 11.08
C TYR A 73 -10.58 -19.11 10.34
N GLU A 74 -10.70 -20.25 11.01
CA GLU A 74 -11.46 -21.38 10.48
C GLU A 74 -12.93 -21.00 10.31
N GLN A 75 -13.46 -21.19 9.11
CA GLN A 75 -14.82 -20.78 8.77
C GLN A 75 -15.79 -21.95 8.92
N LYS A 76 -17.02 -21.65 9.36
CA LYS A 76 -18.13 -22.61 9.41
C LYS A 76 -19.06 -22.54 8.20
N GLU A 77 -19.02 -21.42 7.47
CA GLU A 77 -19.87 -21.14 6.32
C GLU A 77 -19.05 -21.02 5.05
N LYS A 78 -19.61 -21.39 3.92
CA LYS A 78 -18.97 -21.21 2.62
C LYS A 78 -18.80 -19.73 2.32
N VAL A 79 -17.59 -19.32 2.00
CA VAL A 79 -17.26 -18.00 1.51
C VAL A 79 -16.68 -18.10 0.11
N CYS A 80 -17.00 -17.14 -0.73
CA CYS A 80 -16.44 -17.01 -2.07
C CYS A 80 -15.82 -15.62 -2.22
N LEU A 81 -14.50 -15.58 -2.44
CA LEU A 81 -13.74 -14.36 -2.68
C LEU A 81 -13.20 -14.31 -4.10
N GLY A 82 -13.17 -13.13 -4.70
CA GLY A 82 -12.34 -12.84 -5.86
C GLY A 82 -11.22 -11.89 -5.47
N PHE A 83 -10.03 -12.05 -6.04
CA PHE A 83 -8.93 -11.14 -5.74
C PHE A 83 -7.96 -10.97 -6.92
N VAL A 84 -7.23 -9.86 -6.85
CA VAL A 84 -6.03 -9.59 -7.64
C VAL A 84 -4.92 -9.18 -6.66
N GLY A 85 -3.76 -9.81 -6.78
CA GLY A 85 -2.60 -9.57 -5.94
C GLY A 85 -1.35 -9.23 -6.76
N PHE A 86 -0.47 -8.40 -6.18
CA PHE A 86 0.77 -7.95 -6.78
C PHE A 86 1.93 -8.17 -5.82
N SER A 87 3.00 -8.82 -6.27
CA SER A 87 4.18 -9.14 -5.46
C SER A 87 4.96 -7.88 -5.03
N SER A 88 5.80 -8.02 -4.02
CA SER A 88 6.74 -6.96 -3.65
C SER A 88 7.70 -6.58 -4.77
N HIS A 89 8.03 -7.51 -5.67
CA HIS A 89 8.83 -7.25 -6.87
C HIS A 89 8.09 -6.31 -7.84
N CYS A 90 6.83 -6.59 -8.13
CA CYS A 90 5.97 -5.71 -8.94
C CYS A 90 5.87 -4.30 -8.33
N LEU A 91 5.72 -4.20 -7.02
CA LEU A 91 5.59 -2.94 -6.29
C LEU A 91 6.83 -2.03 -6.39
N ASN A 92 8.02 -2.58 -6.64
CA ASN A 92 9.25 -1.79 -6.74
C ASN A 92 9.23 -0.76 -7.89
N GLY A 93 8.43 -0.97 -8.92
CA GLY A 93 8.29 -0.06 -10.06
C GLY A 93 7.09 0.91 -9.96
N VAL A 94 6.29 0.82 -8.90
CA VAL A 94 5.07 1.63 -8.72
C VAL A 94 5.18 2.47 -7.45
N ASN A 95 4.89 3.76 -7.58
CA ASN A 95 4.82 4.65 -6.41
C ASN A 95 3.45 4.54 -5.75
N LEU A 96 3.28 3.55 -4.86
CA LEU A 96 2.04 3.30 -4.12
C LEU A 96 1.52 4.55 -3.42
N ILE A 97 2.41 5.32 -2.80
CA ILE A 97 2.02 6.51 -2.03
C ILE A 97 1.45 7.57 -2.97
N GLN A 98 2.11 7.84 -4.10
CA GLN A 98 1.62 8.82 -5.05
C GLN A 98 0.27 8.40 -5.66
N SER A 99 0.06 7.11 -5.87
CA SER A 99 -1.16 6.57 -6.47
C SER A 99 -2.35 6.50 -5.49
N THR A 100 -2.10 6.54 -4.17
CA THR A 100 -3.14 6.46 -3.12
C THR A 100 -3.10 7.63 -2.14
N LEU A 101 -2.55 8.75 -2.57
CA LEU A 101 -2.26 9.94 -1.76
C LEU A 101 -3.40 10.39 -0.88
N SER A 102 -4.56 10.54 -1.50
CA SER A 102 -5.73 11.11 -0.84
C SER A 102 -6.45 10.11 0.06
N SER A 103 -6.21 8.81 -0.13
CA SER A 103 -6.91 7.72 0.55
C SER A 103 -6.03 6.83 1.40
N PHE A 104 -4.70 7.00 1.39
CA PHE A 104 -3.77 6.08 2.05
C PHE A 104 -4.08 5.86 3.54
N SER A 105 -4.35 6.94 4.28
CA SER A 105 -4.75 6.85 5.69
C SER A 105 -6.10 6.15 5.85
N ASN A 106 -7.05 6.43 4.95
CA ASN A 106 -8.37 5.78 4.98
C ASN A 106 -8.26 4.29 4.69
N ILE A 107 -7.39 3.88 3.75
CA ILE A 107 -7.15 2.46 3.44
C ILE A 107 -6.55 1.72 4.65
N LEU A 108 -5.62 2.36 5.37
CA LEU A 108 -5.02 1.77 6.56
C LEU A 108 -6.02 1.64 7.72
N GLU A 109 -6.92 2.60 7.87
CA GLU A 109 -7.93 2.62 8.93
C GLU A 109 -9.15 1.76 8.60
N TYR A 110 -9.58 1.77 7.34
CA TYR A 110 -10.73 1.03 6.83
C TYR A 110 -10.33 0.12 5.66
N PRO A 111 -9.58 -0.96 5.91
CA PRO A 111 -9.13 -1.86 4.85
C PRO A 111 -10.28 -2.63 4.19
N VAL A 112 -11.46 -2.64 4.80
CA VAL A 112 -12.69 -3.24 4.30
C VAL A 112 -13.74 -2.16 4.12
N LEU A 113 -14.31 -2.05 2.92
CA LEU A 113 -15.35 -1.10 2.57
C LEU A 113 -16.56 -1.80 1.97
N ALA A 114 -17.76 -1.50 2.49
CA ALA A 114 -19.01 -1.86 1.83
C ALA A 114 -19.20 -0.97 0.59
N ILE A 115 -19.12 -1.55 -0.61
CA ILE A 115 -19.23 -0.79 -1.86
C ILE A 115 -20.59 -0.97 -2.52
N ASN A 116 -20.93 -0.03 -3.43
CA ASN A 116 -22.17 -0.10 -4.18
C ASN A 116 -22.24 -1.40 -5.01
N PRO A 117 -23.38 -2.13 -5.06
CA PRO A 117 -23.53 -3.38 -5.79
C PRO A 117 -23.11 -3.30 -7.28
N THR A 118 -23.35 -2.19 -7.94
CA THR A 118 -22.92 -1.96 -9.32
C THR A 118 -21.39 -1.91 -9.41
N VAL A 119 -20.73 -1.25 -8.47
CA VAL A 119 -19.25 -1.20 -8.40
C VAL A 119 -18.68 -2.57 -8.05
N ALA A 120 -19.33 -3.32 -7.15
CA ALA A 120 -18.95 -4.69 -6.82
C ALA A 120 -19.02 -5.61 -8.05
N SER A 121 -20.07 -5.48 -8.89
CA SER A 121 -20.17 -6.21 -10.16
C SER A 121 -19.01 -5.89 -11.09
N TYR A 122 -18.61 -4.62 -11.23
CA TYR A 122 -17.47 -4.25 -12.08
C TYR A 122 -16.16 -4.89 -11.58
N PHE A 123 -15.92 -4.90 -10.27
CA PHE A 123 -14.73 -5.56 -9.71
C PHE A 123 -14.78 -7.07 -9.89
N LYS A 124 -15.94 -7.70 -9.75
CA LYS A 124 -16.11 -9.13 -10.02
C LYS A 124 -15.72 -9.47 -11.46
N ASP A 125 -16.24 -8.74 -12.44
CA ASP A 125 -15.93 -8.93 -13.86
C ASP A 125 -14.44 -8.66 -14.15
N TYR A 126 -13.89 -7.62 -13.54
CA TYR A 126 -12.48 -7.27 -13.65
C TYR A 126 -11.56 -8.37 -13.09
N PHE A 127 -11.87 -8.92 -11.92
CA PHE A 127 -11.10 -10.03 -11.33
C PHE A 127 -11.23 -11.31 -12.15
N ALA A 128 -12.43 -11.60 -12.68
CA ALA A 128 -12.64 -12.72 -13.59
C ALA A 128 -11.82 -12.60 -14.87
N LEU A 129 -11.76 -11.41 -15.45
CA LEU A 129 -10.92 -11.14 -16.62
C LEU A 129 -9.45 -11.42 -16.32
N TRP A 130 -8.93 -10.87 -15.22
CA TRP A 130 -7.52 -11.05 -14.85
C TRP A 130 -7.20 -12.49 -14.45
N ALA A 131 -8.11 -13.20 -13.80
CA ALA A 131 -7.95 -14.62 -13.50
C ALA A 131 -7.74 -15.43 -14.79
N ARG A 132 -8.48 -15.12 -15.85
CA ARG A 132 -8.32 -15.76 -17.17
C ARG A 132 -7.00 -15.36 -17.86
N ILE A 133 -6.58 -14.10 -17.74
CA ILE A 133 -5.33 -13.62 -18.34
C ILE A 133 -4.11 -14.22 -17.62
N THR A 134 -4.11 -14.25 -16.29
CA THR A 134 -2.96 -14.76 -15.49
C THR A 134 -2.78 -16.26 -15.64
N THR A 135 -3.84 -17.02 -15.92
CA THR A 135 -3.80 -18.49 -16.17
C THR A 135 -3.74 -18.84 -17.66
N GLY A 136 -3.82 -17.85 -18.54
CA GLY A 136 -3.82 -18.01 -19.98
C GLY A 136 -2.44 -18.28 -20.59
N PRO A 137 -2.36 -18.42 -21.92
CA PRO A 137 -1.11 -18.72 -22.63
C PRO A 137 -0.09 -17.57 -22.65
N TYR A 138 -0.54 -16.35 -22.35
CA TYR A 138 0.28 -15.12 -22.30
C TYR A 138 0.06 -14.40 -20.96
N PRO A 139 0.63 -14.91 -19.85
CA PRO A 139 0.50 -14.26 -18.55
C PRO A 139 1.16 -12.89 -18.57
N PRO A 140 0.70 -11.96 -17.72
CA PRO A 140 1.25 -10.61 -17.64
C PRO A 140 2.74 -10.63 -17.30
N ASP A 141 3.53 -9.84 -18.02
CA ASP A 141 4.88 -9.51 -17.61
C ASP A 141 4.87 -8.46 -16.47
N THR A 142 6.04 -8.18 -15.91
CA THR A 142 6.23 -7.20 -14.82
C THR A 142 5.68 -5.82 -15.21
N LYS A 143 5.89 -5.37 -16.44
CA LYS A 143 5.45 -4.04 -16.90
C LYS A 143 3.93 -3.95 -17.00
N MET A 144 3.28 -4.99 -17.50
CA MET A 144 1.83 -5.07 -17.58
C MET A 144 1.22 -5.16 -16.17
N ALA A 145 1.82 -5.94 -15.27
CA ALA A 145 1.41 -6.01 -13.86
C ALA A 145 1.49 -4.65 -13.16
N GLN A 146 2.59 -3.89 -13.36
CA GLN A 146 2.79 -2.55 -12.80
C GLN A 146 1.77 -1.53 -13.33
N SER A 147 1.48 -1.58 -14.64
CA SER A 147 0.47 -0.71 -15.25
C SER A 147 -0.93 -1.00 -14.70
N THR A 148 -1.26 -2.29 -14.55
CA THR A 148 -2.51 -2.77 -13.98
C THR A 148 -2.67 -2.32 -12.53
N LEU A 149 -1.61 -2.47 -11.73
CA LEU A 149 -1.60 -2.00 -10.34
C LEU A 149 -1.80 -0.48 -10.25
N SER A 150 -1.11 0.29 -11.07
CA SER A 150 -1.22 1.75 -11.07
C SER A 150 -2.65 2.22 -11.41
N MET A 151 -3.30 1.56 -12.37
CA MET A 151 -4.69 1.84 -12.73
C MET A 151 -5.65 1.49 -11.60
N LEU A 152 -5.49 0.32 -10.97
CA LEU A 152 -6.29 -0.11 -9.82
C LEU A 152 -6.16 0.85 -8.65
N LEU A 153 -4.93 1.22 -8.29
CA LEU A 153 -4.67 2.15 -7.18
C LEU A 153 -5.37 3.49 -7.41
N SER A 154 -5.32 4.03 -8.64
CA SER A 154 -6.00 5.28 -8.97
C SER A 154 -7.52 5.17 -8.85
N GLY A 155 -8.10 4.03 -9.26
CA GLY A 155 -9.53 3.76 -9.12
C GLY A 155 -9.95 3.61 -7.65
N ILE A 156 -9.14 2.92 -6.86
CA ILE A 156 -9.36 2.70 -5.42
C ILE A 156 -9.23 4.01 -4.65
N ASP A 157 -8.21 4.84 -4.95
CA ASP A 157 -8.07 6.17 -4.35
C ASP A 157 -9.36 6.98 -4.54
N ARG A 158 -9.87 7.02 -5.78
CA ARG A 158 -11.13 7.69 -6.09
C ARG A 158 -12.32 7.10 -5.35
N MET A 159 -12.40 5.76 -5.24
CA MET A 159 -13.48 5.07 -4.51
C MET A 159 -13.46 5.45 -3.04
N TYR A 160 -12.32 5.42 -2.36
CA TYR A 160 -12.18 5.83 -0.97
C TYR A 160 -12.52 7.31 -0.77
N CYS A 161 -12.02 8.20 -1.63
CA CYS A 161 -12.29 9.64 -1.52
C CYS A 161 -13.77 9.99 -1.61
N HIS A 162 -14.55 9.23 -2.38
CA HIS A 162 -15.98 9.49 -2.58
C HIS A 162 -16.89 8.60 -1.73
N HIS A 163 -16.34 7.71 -0.91
CA HIS A 163 -17.13 6.81 -0.07
C HIS A 163 -17.88 7.60 1.01
N PRO A 164 -19.22 7.38 1.21
CA PRO A 164 -20.02 8.14 2.17
C PRO A 164 -19.49 8.05 3.61
N GLN A 165 -18.91 6.91 4.00
CA GLN A 165 -18.32 6.71 5.32
C GLN A 165 -17.10 7.61 5.53
N MET A 166 -16.31 7.87 4.47
CA MET A 166 -15.14 8.75 4.51
C MET A 166 -15.55 10.23 4.53
N GLN A 167 -16.72 10.57 3.98
CA GLN A 167 -17.26 11.93 3.96
C GLN A 167 -18.00 12.29 5.25
N LYS A 168 -18.62 11.31 5.93
CA LYS A 168 -19.41 11.51 7.16
C LYS A 168 -18.58 11.50 8.44
N GLY A 169 -17.35 10.99 8.39
CA GLY A 169 -16.46 11.01 9.54
C GLY A 169 -16.10 12.46 9.89
N ASN A 170 -16.46 12.90 11.09
CA ASN A 170 -15.80 14.04 11.74
C ASN A 170 -14.32 13.65 11.89
N LYS A 171 -13.54 13.82 10.82
CA LYS A 171 -12.10 13.57 10.87
C LYS A 171 -11.57 14.39 12.02
N SER A 172 -10.94 13.76 12.97
CA SER A 172 -10.34 14.51 14.07
C SER A 172 -9.32 15.47 13.47
N ARG A 173 -9.15 16.65 14.03
CA ARG A 173 -8.13 17.62 13.56
C ARG A 173 -6.75 16.97 13.47
N LYS A 174 -6.50 15.93 14.27
CA LYS A 174 -5.25 15.16 14.24
C LYS A 174 -5.08 14.34 12.97
N GLU A 175 -6.12 13.66 12.52
CA GLU A 175 -6.11 12.89 11.26
C GLU A 175 -5.96 13.81 10.04
N GLU A 176 -6.61 14.96 10.09
CA GLU A 176 -6.47 15.99 9.06
C GLU A 176 -5.04 16.51 8.96
N ILE A 177 -4.38 16.83 10.09
CA ILE A 177 -2.97 17.21 10.15
C ILE A 177 -2.07 16.10 9.56
N CYS A 178 -2.32 14.83 9.88
CA CYS A 178 -1.54 13.73 9.32
C CYS A 178 -1.71 13.61 7.80
N ARG A 179 -2.92 13.77 7.29
CA ARG A 179 -3.20 13.76 5.85
C ARG A 179 -2.52 14.92 5.14
N GLU A 180 -2.66 16.15 5.67
CA GLU A 180 -2.01 17.35 5.13
C GLU A 180 -0.49 17.20 5.14
N LEU A 181 0.08 16.60 6.21
CA LEU A 181 1.51 16.29 6.26
C LEU A 181 1.92 15.36 5.13
N VAL A 182 1.22 14.25 4.93
CA VAL A 182 1.54 13.30 3.85
C VAL A 182 1.49 13.99 2.50
N GLN A 183 0.46 14.78 2.23
CA GLN A 183 0.33 15.57 1.01
C GLN A 183 1.54 16.50 0.81
N LEU A 184 1.87 17.30 1.82
CA LEU A 184 3.02 18.21 1.78
C LEU A 184 4.34 17.47 1.59
N VAL A 185 4.51 16.30 2.23
CA VAL A 185 5.73 15.49 2.07
C VAL A 185 5.87 15.08 0.61
N ILE A 186 4.83 14.60 -0.04
CA ILE A 186 4.90 14.16 -1.43
C ILE A 186 5.18 15.31 -2.40
N GLU A 187 4.65 16.48 -2.13
CA GLU A 187 4.92 17.66 -2.95
C GLU A 187 6.36 18.18 -2.80
N ASN A 188 7.01 17.90 -1.65
CA ASN A 188 8.26 18.58 -1.29
C ASN A 188 9.43 17.63 -0.99
N TYR A 189 9.26 16.32 -0.85
CA TYR A 189 10.31 15.37 -0.40
C TYR A 189 11.58 15.38 -1.25
N THR A 190 11.47 15.74 -2.52
CA THR A 190 12.62 15.86 -3.41
C THR A 190 13.54 17.02 -3.03
N ARG A 191 13.01 18.04 -2.36
CA ARG A 191 13.74 19.29 -2.03
C ARG A 191 13.93 19.45 -0.53
N GLU A 192 12.98 18.99 0.28
CA GLU A 192 12.96 19.28 1.71
C GLU A 192 12.67 17.99 2.53
N ARG A 193 13.49 17.78 3.59
CA ARG A 193 13.36 16.60 4.48
C ARG A 193 13.33 16.96 5.96
N ARG A 194 13.38 18.27 6.29
CA ARG A 194 13.32 18.72 7.69
C ARG A 194 11.88 18.75 8.17
N ALA A 195 11.59 18.10 9.30
CA ALA A 195 10.26 18.06 9.89
C ALA A 195 9.75 19.48 10.24
N GLN A 196 10.64 20.43 10.58
CA GLN A 196 10.30 21.82 10.85
C GLN A 196 9.62 22.49 9.65
N PHE A 197 10.12 22.29 8.43
CA PHE A 197 9.52 22.82 7.21
C PHE A 197 8.04 22.47 7.08
N TYR A 198 7.69 21.19 7.37
CA TYR A 198 6.32 20.72 7.29
C TYR A 198 5.44 21.27 8.41
N ALA A 199 5.99 21.41 9.62
CA ALA A 199 5.30 22.04 10.73
C ALA A 199 4.97 23.51 10.42
N ASP A 200 5.92 24.26 9.85
CA ASP A 200 5.75 25.65 9.44
C ASP A 200 4.67 25.78 8.35
N LYS A 201 4.68 24.88 7.35
CA LYS A 201 3.68 24.83 6.28
C LYS A 201 2.26 24.54 6.79
N LEU A 202 2.15 23.72 7.83
CA LEU A 202 0.88 23.39 8.50
C LEU A 202 0.44 24.46 9.52
N GLY A 203 1.27 25.46 9.77
CA GLY A 203 0.97 26.51 10.75
C GLY A 203 0.92 26.01 12.20
N ILE A 204 1.67 24.94 12.53
CA ILE A 204 1.71 24.35 13.88
C ILE A 204 3.15 24.17 14.36
N SER A 205 3.33 24.00 15.67
CA SER A 205 4.66 23.74 16.22
C SER A 205 5.15 22.33 15.84
N LEU A 206 6.46 22.14 15.70
CA LEU A 206 7.07 20.84 15.46
C LEU A 206 6.71 19.82 16.54
N GLN A 207 6.61 20.25 17.79
CA GLN A 207 6.20 19.39 18.91
C GLN A 207 4.76 18.91 18.73
N HIS A 208 3.84 19.80 18.35
CA HIS A 208 2.44 19.44 18.08
C HIS A 208 2.34 18.48 16.91
N LEU A 209 3.03 18.76 15.78
CA LEU A 209 3.10 17.86 14.63
C LEU A 209 3.62 16.47 15.03
N SER A 210 4.76 16.40 15.73
CA SER A 210 5.40 15.14 16.14
C SER A 210 4.51 14.31 17.06
N THR A 211 3.85 14.95 18.03
CA THR A 211 2.94 14.30 18.96
C THR A 211 1.70 13.76 18.22
N THR A 212 1.10 14.59 17.36
CA THR A 212 -0.08 14.25 16.57
C THR A 212 0.20 13.06 15.65
N VAL A 213 1.29 13.12 14.88
CA VAL A 213 1.68 12.06 13.96
C VAL A 213 1.92 10.75 14.71
N ARG A 214 2.64 10.80 15.84
CA ARG A 214 2.90 9.60 16.64
C ARG A 214 1.63 9.00 17.23
N GLN A 215 0.67 9.81 17.66
CA GLN A 215 -0.62 9.34 18.19
C GLN A 215 -1.49 8.68 17.12
N VAL A 216 -1.51 9.24 15.91
CA VAL A 216 -2.36 8.73 14.82
C VAL A 216 -1.73 7.55 14.09
N THR A 217 -0.40 7.60 13.81
CA THR A 217 0.26 6.65 12.91
C THR A 217 1.19 5.67 13.63
N GLY A 218 1.49 5.89 14.90
CA GLY A 218 2.53 5.15 15.64
C GLY A 218 3.97 5.45 15.18
N ARG A 219 4.16 6.30 14.16
CA ARG A 219 5.47 6.63 13.55
C ARG A 219 5.86 8.06 13.88
N ASN A 220 7.14 8.40 13.68
CA ASN A 220 7.58 9.79 13.75
C ASN A 220 7.52 10.47 12.36
N VAL A 221 7.57 11.79 12.34
CA VAL A 221 7.49 12.58 11.09
C VAL A 221 8.62 12.25 10.13
N LEU A 222 9.84 12.06 10.65
CA LEU A 222 11.01 11.73 9.81
C LEU A 222 10.90 10.35 9.16
N ASP A 223 10.23 9.39 9.83
CA ASP A 223 9.98 8.06 9.26
C ASP A 223 9.00 8.15 8.08
N ILE A 224 7.99 9.02 8.16
CA ILE A 224 7.06 9.25 7.05
C ILE A 224 7.80 9.87 5.86
N ILE A 225 8.61 10.91 6.10
CA ILE A 225 9.41 11.57 5.07
C ILE A 225 10.38 10.56 4.43
N ALA A 226 11.11 9.81 5.27
CA ALA A 226 12.06 8.81 4.80
C ALA A 226 11.39 7.72 3.97
N HIS A 227 10.20 7.28 4.37
CA HIS A 227 9.45 6.27 3.63
C HIS A 227 9.15 6.73 2.20
N VAL A 228 8.63 7.96 2.02
CA VAL A 228 8.35 8.54 0.70
C VAL A 228 9.62 8.63 -0.16
N VAL A 229 10.72 9.14 0.42
CA VAL A 229 12.02 9.22 -0.27
C VAL A 229 12.50 7.84 -0.72
N ILE A 230 12.46 6.85 0.17
CA ILE A 230 12.96 5.49 -0.11
C ILE A 230 12.13 4.80 -1.18
N VAL A 231 10.81 5.00 -1.20
CA VAL A 231 9.93 4.46 -2.26
C VAL A 231 10.32 5.01 -3.62
N ASP A 232 10.53 6.31 -3.75
CA ASP A 232 10.97 6.92 -5.02
C ASP A 232 12.37 6.47 -5.43
N VAL A 233 13.31 6.40 -4.48
CA VAL A 233 14.66 5.88 -4.72
C VAL A 233 14.62 4.46 -5.27
N LYS A 234 13.84 3.57 -4.64
CA LYS A 234 13.69 2.18 -5.10
C LYS A 234 13.16 2.12 -6.53
N ALA A 235 12.12 2.90 -6.84
CA ALA A 235 11.57 3.00 -8.17
C ALA A 235 12.64 3.46 -9.18
N LYS A 236 13.36 4.55 -8.90
CA LYS A 236 14.43 5.05 -9.77
C LYS A 236 15.58 4.05 -9.97
N LEU A 237 15.99 3.35 -8.91
CA LEU A 237 17.04 2.34 -8.97
C LEU A 237 16.68 1.16 -9.88
N LYS A 238 15.40 0.74 -9.89
CA LYS A 238 14.93 -0.44 -10.63
C LYS A 238 14.39 -0.11 -12.03
N SER A 239 13.77 1.06 -12.21
CA SER A 239 13.07 1.39 -13.45
C SER A 239 13.80 2.37 -14.37
N THR A 240 14.98 2.87 -13.97
CA THR A 240 15.75 3.82 -14.77
C THR A 240 17.22 3.45 -14.89
N ASN A 241 17.87 3.96 -15.95
CA ASN A 241 19.33 3.84 -16.15
C ASN A 241 20.11 4.98 -15.46
N MET A 242 19.48 5.78 -14.60
CA MET A 242 20.14 6.85 -13.87
C MET A 242 21.27 6.28 -13.01
N THR A 243 22.42 6.93 -13.01
CA THR A 243 23.51 6.61 -12.09
C THR A 243 23.11 6.88 -10.64
N ILE A 244 23.80 6.28 -9.69
CA ILE A 244 23.58 6.54 -8.25
C ILE A 244 23.75 8.04 -7.93
N GLN A 245 24.67 8.71 -8.62
CA GLN A 245 24.92 10.12 -8.48
C GLN A 245 23.77 10.99 -9.02
N GLU A 246 23.24 10.67 -10.19
CA GLU A 246 22.09 11.35 -10.77
C GLU A 246 20.84 11.19 -9.91
N ILE A 247 20.58 10.00 -9.35
CA ILE A 247 19.49 9.79 -8.41
C ILE A 247 19.67 10.65 -7.15
N ALA A 248 20.89 10.69 -6.58
CA ALA A 248 21.18 11.52 -5.43
C ALA A 248 20.88 13.00 -5.70
N TYR A 249 21.29 13.51 -6.84
CA TYR A 249 21.06 14.91 -7.21
C TYR A 249 19.60 15.20 -7.55
N SER A 250 18.91 14.28 -8.22
CA SER A 250 17.47 14.44 -8.51
C SER A 250 16.61 14.56 -7.24
N LEU A 251 17.13 14.07 -6.13
CA LEU A 251 16.50 14.11 -4.80
C LEU A 251 17.16 15.14 -3.87
N ASN A 252 17.95 16.07 -4.42
CA ASN A 252 18.62 17.12 -3.65
C ASN A 252 19.42 16.61 -2.44
N PHE A 253 20.15 15.50 -2.61
CA PHE A 253 21.15 15.08 -1.63
C PHE A 253 22.47 15.84 -1.83
N PRO A 254 23.18 16.23 -0.75
CA PRO A 254 24.43 16.96 -0.85
C PRO A 254 25.53 16.24 -1.62
N SER A 255 25.51 14.89 -1.58
CA SER A 255 26.46 14.05 -2.32
C SER A 255 25.92 12.61 -2.46
N ALA A 256 26.46 11.88 -3.42
CA ALA A 256 26.18 10.45 -3.59
C ALA A 256 26.58 9.63 -2.35
N SER A 257 27.63 10.03 -1.64
CA SER A 257 28.06 9.37 -0.39
C SER A 257 27.03 9.56 0.73
N PHE A 258 26.49 10.76 0.90
CA PHE A 258 25.44 11.02 1.88
C PHE A 258 24.16 10.26 1.53
N PHE A 259 23.77 10.26 0.27
CA PHE A 259 22.67 9.48 -0.26
C PHE A 259 22.85 7.98 0.02
N GLY A 260 24.02 7.42 -0.25
CA GLY A 260 24.32 6.02 -0.01
C GLY A 260 24.17 5.62 1.47
N LYS A 261 24.69 6.47 2.39
CA LYS A 261 24.53 6.26 3.84
C LYS A 261 23.06 6.36 4.26
N TYR A 262 22.31 7.33 3.73
CA TYR A 262 20.90 7.51 4.01
C TYR A 262 20.11 6.27 3.56
N PHE A 263 20.30 5.82 2.32
CA PHE A 263 19.60 4.64 1.79
C PHE A 263 19.96 3.38 2.58
N LYS A 264 21.25 3.14 2.87
CA LYS A 264 21.71 1.98 3.64
C LYS A 264 21.13 1.96 5.05
N ARG A 265 21.00 3.12 5.71
CA ARG A 265 20.37 3.24 7.04
C ARG A 265 18.91 2.75 7.04
N HIS A 266 18.16 3.02 5.97
CA HIS A 266 16.72 2.67 5.90
C HIS A 266 16.47 1.30 5.26
N MET A 267 17.38 0.80 4.42
CA MET A 267 17.19 -0.44 3.65
C MET A 267 18.11 -1.58 4.09
N GLY A 268 19.10 -1.33 4.94
CA GLY A 268 20.10 -2.31 5.36
C GLY A 268 21.20 -2.58 4.32
N MET A 269 21.02 -2.18 3.07
CA MET A 269 21.97 -2.41 1.96
C MET A 269 22.22 -1.11 1.17
N SER A 270 23.30 -1.05 0.40
CA SER A 270 23.63 0.12 -0.43
C SER A 270 22.70 0.25 -1.64
N PRO A 271 22.58 1.44 -2.25
CA PRO A 271 21.82 1.63 -3.48
C PRO A 271 22.29 0.74 -4.64
N LEU A 272 23.61 0.49 -4.74
CA LEU A 272 24.16 -0.37 -5.80
C LEU A 272 23.81 -1.84 -5.58
N GLU A 273 23.93 -2.34 -4.35
CA GLU A 273 23.50 -3.69 -3.99
C GLU A 273 22.01 -3.87 -4.27
N TYR A 274 21.17 -2.89 -3.92
CA TYR A 274 19.74 -2.93 -4.19
C TYR A 274 19.42 -2.92 -5.69
N ARG A 275 20.17 -2.17 -6.50
CA ARG A 275 20.00 -2.15 -7.96
C ARG A 275 20.25 -3.52 -8.58
N ASN A 276 21.25 -4.23 -8.07
CA ASN A 276 21.73 -5.51 -8.62
C ASN A 276 21.00 -6.73 -8.00
N SER A 277 20.20 -6.54 -6.95
CA SER A 277 19.38 -7.59 -6.36
C SER A 277 18.10 -7.82 -7.16
#